data_4721486f488ba91f89321156b401f50f
#
_entry.id   4721486f488ba91f89321156b401f50f
#
_cell.length_a   1.000
_cell.length_b   1.000
_cell.length_c   1.000
_cell.angle_alpha   90.00
_cell.angle_beta   90.00
_cell.angle_gamma   90.00
#
_symmetry.space_group_name_H-M   'P 1'
#
loop_
_entity.id
_entity.type
_entity.pdbx_description
1 polymer ?
#
loop_
_entity_poly.entity_id
_entity_poly.type
_entity_poly.pdbx_seq_one_letter_code
_entity_poly.pdbx_strand_id
1 'polypeptide(L)'
;QSLYGNEPNQYLFTWRTGDNTLVLNDYSRAQRFAWYLWDQFGIGGTPYPFPYEGFQKIIDKYKGALPITIKAVPEGTSVKTSNVLITVENTDPEVPWLTNYLESILLQVWYPTTVGTLSREIKKLLVTYLKKTTSYDGDGVKNIVSFMLHDFGFRGVSSVESSAIGCSAHIVNFLGTDTVSGILLAQDYYNTDNMLAFSIPASEHSTITSWTEPFEVKAMENMLDQYPTGLVACVSDSFDII
;
A
#
# COMPACT_ATOMS: atom_id res chain seq x y z
N GLN A 1 12.89 -2.73 22.14
CA GLN A 1 13.43 -3.71 21.18
C GLN A 1 12.32 -4.06 20.21
N SER A 2 12.53 -3.76 18.92
CA SER A 2 11.58 -4.13 17.86
C SER A 2 11.42 -5.64 17.86
N LEU A 3 10.18 -6.13 17.83
CA LEU A 3 9.86 -7.54 17.61
C LEU A 3 10.34 -8.01 16.22
N TYR A 4 10.74 -7.07 15.39
CA TYR A 4 11.24 -7.26 14.03
C TYR A 4 12.73 -6.89 14.01
N GLY A 5 13.59 -7.87 13.88
CA GLY A 5 15.04 -7.64 13.70
C GLY A 5 15.31 -6.90 12.38
N ASN A 6 16.44 -6.20 12.30
CA ASN A 6 16.88 -5.41 11.13
C ASN A 6 17.36 -6.27 9.93
N GLU A 7 16.82 -7.46 9.73
CA GLU A 7 17.21 -8.37 8.66
C GLU A 7 16.30 -8.19 7.42
N PRO A 8 16.82 -8.24 6.22
CA PRO A 8 16.06 -7.95 4.99
C PRO A 8 14.93 -8.94 4.62
N ASN A 9 14.74 -10.03 5.38
CA ASN A 9 13.67 -11.01 5.15
C ASN A 9 12.76 -11.10 6.37
N GLN A 10 11.99 -10.03 6.63
CA GLN A 10 11.15 -9.92 7.83
C GLN A 10 9.77 -10.61 7.70
N TYR A 11 9.38 -11.01 6.52
CA TYR A 11 8.08 -11.64 6.29
C TYR A 11 8.12 -13.14 6.54
N LEU A 12 7.13 -13.65 7.26
CA LEU A 12 6.97 -15.08 7.49
C LEU A 12 6.78 -15.84 6.17
N PHE A 13 6.07 -15.23 5.23
CA PHE A 13 5.85 -15.75 3.90
C PHE A 13 6.28 -14.74 2.84
N THR A 14 6.83 -15.21 1.73
CA THR A 14 7.14 -14.38 0.56
C THR A 14 6.55 -15.02 -0.70
N TRP A 15 5.98 -14.17 -1.56
CA TRP A 15 5.57 -14.57 -2.89
C TRP A 15 6.80 -14.68 -3.80
N ARG A 16 7.04 -15.85 -4.35
CA ARG A 16 8.11 -16.06 -5.31
C ARG A 16 7.56 -15.83 -6.73
N THR A 17 7.99 -14.76 -7.37
CA THR A 17 7.46 -14.30 -8.67
C THR A 17 7.83 -15.22 -9.84
N GLY A 18 8.92 -15.98 -9.76
CA GLY A 18 9.37 -16.83 -10.86
C GLY A 18 8.51 -18.07 -11.10
N ASP A 19 7.91 -18.61 -10.05
CA ASP A 19 7.07 -19.83 -10.10
C ASP A 19 5.67 -19.63 -9.48
N ASN A 20 5.34 -18.39 -9.13
CA ASN A 20 4.07 -18.03 -8.47
C ASN A 20 3.79 -18.83 -7.18
N THR A 21 4.83 -19.07 -6.39
CA THR A 21 4.73 -19.85 -5.15
C THR A 21 4.80 -18.96 -3.91
N LEU A 22 3.93 -19.19 -2.94
CA LEU A 22 4.04 -18.60 -1.61
C LEU A 22 4.96 -19.48 -0.76
N VAL A 23 6.05 -18.91 -0.25
CA VAL A 23 7.10 -19.64 0.48
C VAL A 23 7.17 -19.21 1.93
N LEU A 24 7.26 -20.19 2.82
CA LEU A 24 7.55 -19.96 4.24
C LEU A 24 9.05 -19.60 4.41
N ASN A 25 9.31 -18.34 4.80
CA ASN A 25 10.68 -17.82 4.92
C ASN A 25 11.36 -18.17 6.26
N ASP A 26 10.61 -18.07 7.35
CA ASP A 26 11.15 -18.25 8.68
C ASP A 26 10.21 -19.04 9.58
N TYR A 27 10.33 -20.34 9.51
CA TYR A 27 9.62 -21.25 10.38
C TYR A 27 9.93 -21.04 11.87
N SER A 28 11.19 -20.72 12.19
CA SER A 28 11.61 -20.52 13.58
C SER A 28 10.92 -19.33 14.25
N ARG A 29 10.58 -18.30 13.48
CA ARG A 29 9.82 -17.13 13.98
C ARG A 29 8.39 -17.47 14.31
N ALA A 30 7.72 -18.23 13.43
CA ALA A 30 6.37 -18.71 13.70
C ALA A 30 6.31 -19.56 14.97
N GLN A 31 7.29 -20.44 15.13
CA GLN A 31 7.44 -21.28 16.34
C GLN A 31 7.66 -20.41 17.59
N ARG A 32 8.58 -19.45 17.56
CA ARG A 32 8.84 -18.54 18.71
C ARG A 32 7.62 -17.71 19.07
N PHE A 33 6.88 -17.24 18.08
CA PHE A 33 5.64 -16.49 18.32
C PHE A 33 4.56 -17.36 18.97
N ALA A 34 4.38 -18.58 18.51
CA ALA A 34 3.46 -19.54 19.11
C ALA A 34 3.86 -19.89 20.56
N TRP A 35 5.15 -20.09 20.84
CA TRP A 35 5.69 -20.27 22.19
C TRP A 35 5.41 -19.07 23.09
N TYR A 36 5.63 -17.85 22.59
CA TYR A 36 5.35 -16.63 23.33
C TYR A 36 3.86 -16.50 23.68
N LEU A 37 2.97 -16.77 22.72
CA LEU A 37 1.54 -16.75 22.97
C LEU A 37 1.12 -17.81 24.00
N TRP A 38 1.70 -18.97 23.93
CA TRP A 38 1.45 -20.02 24.91
C TRP A 38 1.88 -19.62 26.33
N ASP A 39 3.10 -19.10 26.45
CA ASP A 39 3.66 -18.69 27.75
C ASP A 39 2.87 -17.55 28.39
N GLN A 40 2.45 -16.57 27.58
CA GLN A 40 1.78 -15.36 28.08
C GLN A 40 0.26 -15.49 28.20
N PHE A 41 -0.38 -16.27 27.35
CA PHE A 41 -1.83 -16.35 27.24
C PHE A 41 -2.40 -17.75 27.39
N GLY A 42 -1.60 -18.72 27.82
CA GLY A 42 -2.04 -20.09 28.07
C GLY A 42 -3.21 -20.13 29.07
N ILE A 43 -4.43 -20.18 28.59
CA ILE A 43 -5.65 -20.24 29.39
C ILE A 43 -5.96 -21.67 29.74
N GLY A 44 -6.01 -21.98 31.05
CA GLY A 44 -6.47 -23.27 31.55
C GLY A 44 -5.50 -24.43 31.30
N GLY A 45 -4.22 -24.17 31.12
CA GLY A 45 -3.20 -25.21 30.96
C GLY A 45 -3.22 -25.93 29.61
N THR A 46 -4.01 -25.44 28.66
CA THR A 46 -4.02 -25.97 27.30
C THR A 46 -3.06 -25.13 26.44
N PRO A 47 -2.00 -25.72 25.85
CA PRO A 47 -1.11 -24.99 24.99
C PRO A 47 -1.87 -24.42 23.79
N TYR A 48 -1.46 -23.22 23.33
CA TYR A 48 -1.95 -22.69 22.05
C TYR A 48 -1.67 -23.72 20.95
N PRO A 49 -2.68 -24.13 20.18
CA PRO A 49 -2.53 -25.21 19.21
C PRO A 49 -1.77 -24.74 17.96
N PHE A 50 -0.45 -24.59 18.09
CA PHE A 50 0.38 -24.35 16.93
C PHE A 50 0.54 -25.65 16.15
N PRO A 51 0.21 -25.68 14.85
CA PRO A 51 0.25 -26.89 14.02
C PRO A 51 1.69 -27.25 13.60
N TYR A 52 2.54 -27.53 14.57
CA TYR A 52 3.97 -27.79 14.38
C TYR A 52 4.23 -28.89 13.34
N GLU A 53 3.60 -30.05 13.51
CA GLU A 53 3.77 -31.21 12.62
C GLU A 53 3.34 -30.88 11.18
N GLY A 54 2.28 -30.09 11.04
CA GLY A 54 1.82 -29.63 9.73
C GLY A 54 2.82 -28.72 9.03
N PHE A 55 3.41 -27.76 9.74
CA PHE A 55 4.47 -26.90 9.17
C PHE A 55 5.74 -27.71 8.85
N GLN A 56 6.13 -28.64 9.74
CA GLN A 56 7.27 -29.51 9.49
C GLN A 56 7.06 -30.33 8.21
N LYS A 57 5.84 -30.86 8.03
CA LYS A 57 5.45 -31.58 6.81
C LYS A 57 5.56 -30.71 5.55
N ILE A 58 5.12 -29.45 5.60
CA ILE A 58 5.25 -28.53 4.48
C ILE A 58 6.73 -28.35 4.12
N ILE A 59 7.61 -28.21 5.10
CA ILE A 59 9.05 -28.10 4.87
C ILE A 59 9.61 -29.37 4.24
N ASP A 60 9.32 -30.52 4.81
CA ASP A 60 9.90 -31.79 4.37
C ASP A 60 9.41 -32.23 3.00
N LYS A 61 8.09 -32.17 2.79
CA LYS A 61 7.43 -32.63 1.56
C LYS A 61 7.47 -31.64 0.42
N TYR A 62 7.27 -30.35 0.72
CA TYR A 62 7.11 -29.29 -0.28
C TYR A 62 8.25 -28.27 -0.30
N LYS A 63 9.32 -28.49 0.50
CA LYS A 63 10.47 -27.58 0.59
C LYS A 63 10.09 -26.13 0.92
N GLY A 64 9.05 -25.96 1.73
CA GLY A 64 8.51 -24.68 2.15
C GLY A 64 7.44 -24.08 1.22
N ALA A 65 7.22 -24.63 0.04
CA ALA A 65 6.09 -24.23 -0.79
C ALA A 65 4.78 -24.62 -0.12
N LEU A 66 3.82 -23.71 -0.05
CA LEU A 66 2.53 -23.98 0.58
C LEU A 66 1.63 -24.80 -0.36
N PRO A 67 1.03 -25.91 0.12
CA PRO A 67 0.12 -26.73 -0.68
C PRO A 67 -1.26 -26.07 -0.81
N ILE A 68 -1.31 -24.96 -1.52
CA ILE A 68 -2.53 -24.19 -1.79
C ILE A 68 -2.63 -23.82 -3.27
N THR A 69 -3.85 -23.59 -3.72
CA THR A 69 -4.14 -22.93 -4.99
C THR A 69 -4.83 -21.62 -4.72
N ILE A 70 -4.26 -20.52 -5.21
CA ILE A 70 -4.86 -19.18 -5.16
C ILE A 70 -5.24 -18.78 -6.58
N LYS A 71 -6.52 -18.44 -6.77
CA LYS A 71 -7.03 -17.82 -8.01
C LYS A 71 -7.57 -16.44 -7.67
N ALA A 72 -7.06 -15.42 -8.32
CA ALA A 72 -7.44 -14.03 -8.08
C ALA A 72 -7.78 -13.31 -9.37
N VAL A 73 -8.63 -12.32 -9.27
CA VAL A 73 -8.85 -11.36 -10.37
C VAL A 73 -7.54 -10.59 -10.59
N PRO A 74 -7.10 -10.38 -11.85
CA PRO A 74 -5.91 -9.60 -12.13
C PRO A 74 -5.96 -8.21 -11.50
N GLU A 75 -4.83 -7.73 -10.98
CA GLU A 75 -4.71 -6.38 -10.44
C GLU A 75 -5.16 -5.31 -11.43
N GLY A 76 -5.74 -4.22 -10.91
CA GLY A 76 -6.28 -3.12 -11.73
C GLY A 76 -7.64 -3.42 -12.38
N THR A 77 -8.14 -4.65 -12.28
CA THR A 77 -9.47 -5.00 -12.83
C THR A 77 -10.59 -4.42 -11.96
N SER A 78 -11.51 -3.70 -12.59
CA SER A 78 -12.69 -3.17 -11.93
C SER A 78 -13.77 -4.25 -11.81
N VAL A 79 -14.11 -4.63 -10.59
CA VAL A 79 -15.08 -5.69 -10.28
C VAL A 79 -16.29 -5.09 -9.55
N LYS A 80 -17.48 -5.52 -9.92
CA LYS A 80 -18.72 -5.12 -9.21
C LYS A 80 -18.73 -5.71 -7.80
N THR A 81 -19.35 -5.00 -6.86
CA THR A 81 -19.62 -5.52 -5.52
C THR A 81 -20.34 -6.87 -5.57
N SER A 82 -20.19 -7.66 -4.53
CA SER A 82 -20.77 -9.01 -4.41
C SER A 82 -20.22 -10.06 -5.39
N ASN A 83 -19.10 -9.80 -6.04
CA ASN A 83 -18.35 -10.80 -6.78
C ASN A 83 -17.13 -11.28 -6.00
N VAL A 84 -16.72 -12.51 -6.27
CA VAL A 84 -15.52 -13.11 -5.68
C VAL A 84 -14.29 -12.47 -6.30
N LEU A 85 -13.37 -11.97 -5.46
CA LEU A 85 -12.10 -11.40 -5.90
C LEU A 85 -10.95 -12.41 -5.88
N ILE A 86 -10.99 -13.31 -4.91
CA ILE A 86 -9.95 -14.32 -4.67
C ILE A 86 -10.57 -15.60 -4.13
N THR A 87 -10.06 -16.75 -4.56
CA THR A 87 -10.35 -18.05 -3.95
C THR A 87 -9.05 -18.69 -3.51
N VAL A 88 -9.09 -19.37 -2.37
CA VAL A 88 -7.95 -20.11 -1.82
C VAL A 88 -8.39 -21.52 -1.49
N GLU A 89 -7.74 -22.48 -2.07
CA GLU A 89 -8.03 -23.90 -1.89
C GLU A 89 -6.80 -24.62 -1.36
N ASN A 90 -6.97 -25.43 -0.32
CA ASN A 90 -5.94 -26.32 0.16
C ASN A 90 -5.79 -27.52 -0.78
N THR A 91 -4.56 -27.88 -1.15
CA THR A 91 -4.26 -28.98 -2.07
C THR A 91 -3.74 -30.23 -1.35
N ASP A 92 -3.46 -30.14 -0.04
CA ASP A 92 -3.06 -31.28 0.78
C ASP A 92 -4.03 -31.49 1.95
N PRO A 93 -4.82 -32.58 1.96
CA PRO A 93 -5.79 -32.86 3.03
C PRO A 93 -5.14 -33.07 4.41
N GLU A 94 -3.83 -33.27 4.49
CA GLU A 94 -3.11 -33.45 5.76
C GLU A 94 -2.78 -32.13 6.46
N VAL A 95 -2.98 -30.98 5.79
CA VAL A 95 -2.82 -29.62 6.38
C VAL A 95 -4.08 -28.78 6.14
N PRO A 96 -5.28 -29.25 6.56
CA PRO A 96 -6.56 -28.61 6.23
C PRO A 96 -6.73 -27.21 6.83
N TRP A 97 -6.00 -26.92 7.89
CA TRP A 97 -5.99 -25.62 8.60
C TRP A 97 -5.29 -24.51 7.83
N LEU A 98 -4.55 -24.81 6.77
CA LEU A 98 -3.63 -23.86 6.11
C LEU A 98 -4.37 -22.67 5.47
N THR A 99 -5.54 -22.90 4.86
CA THR A 99 -6.35 -21.82 4.27
C THR A 99 -6.80 -20.82 5.33
N ASN A 100 -7.29 -21.31 6.47
CA ASN A 100 -7.68 -20.47 7.60
C ASN A 100 -6.49 -19.73 8.21
N TYR A 101 -5.33 -20.37 8.30
CA TYR A 101 -4.11 -19.74 8.79
C TYR A 101 -3.66 -18.57 7.93
N LEU A 102 -3.86 -18.65 6.61
CA LEU A 102 -3.49 -17.60 5.66
C LEU A 102 -4.55 -16.49 5.52
N GLU A 103 -5.76 -16.70 6.01
CA GLU A 103 -6.87 -15.76 5.88
C GLU A 103 -6.49 -14.34 6.30
N SER A 104 -5.91 -14.19 7.50
CA SER A 104 -5.56 -12.88 8.06
C SER A 104 -4.58 -12.10 7.19
N ILE A 105 -3.63 -12.78 6.56
CA ILE A 105 -2.64 -12.15 5.70
C ILE A 105 -3.24 -11.78 4.33
N LEU A 106 -4.07 -12.67 3.79
CA LEU A 106 -4.71 -12.46 2.49
C LEU A 106 -5.78 -11.37 2.55
N LEU A 107 -6.49 -11.25 3.66
CA LEU A 107 -7.49 -10.21 3.85
C LEU A 107 -6.90 -8.80 3.85
N GLN A 108 -5.61 -8.62 4.13
CA GLN A 108 -4.96 -7.29 4.09
C GLN A 108 -5.02 -6.63 2.72
N VAL A 109 -5.34 -7.35 1.64
CA VAL A 109 -5.55 -6.78 0.31
C VAL A 109 -6.74 -5.79 0.24
N TRP A 110 -7.60 -5.75 1.27
CA TRP A 110 -8.66 -4.77 1.37
C TRP A 110 -8.13 -3.32 1.29
N TYR A 111 -6.98 -3.05 1.89
CA TYR A 111 -6.43 -1.71 1.98
C TYR A 111 -6.01 -1.13 0.61
N PRO A 112 -5.11 -1.74 -0.15
CA PRO A 112 -4.79 -1.26 -1.50
C PRO A 112 -6.01 -1.27 -2.43
N THR A 113 -6.91 -2.24 -2.30
CA THR A 113 -8.16 -2.29 -3.08
C THR A 113 -9.02 -1.06 -2.78
N THR A 114 -9.14 -0.66 -1.52
CA THR A 114 -9.91 0.52 -1.10
C THR A 114 -9.26 1.80 -1.62
N VAL A 115 -7.95 1.97 -1.44
CA VAL A 115 -7.22 3.16 -1.92
C VAL A 115 -7.33 3.28 -3.45
N GLY A 116 -7.06 2.20 -4.18
CA GLY A 116 -7.13 2.21 -5.65
C GLY A 116 -8.54 2.48 -6.16
N THR A 117 -9.56 1.93 -5.51
CA THR A 117 -10.97 2.16 -5.85
C THR A 117 -11.36 3.62 -5.60
N LEU A 118 -11.03 4.16 -4.44
CA LEU A 118 -11.31 5.56 -4.10
C LEU A 118 -10.63 6.52 -5.09
N SER A 119 -9.34 6.33 -5.35
CA SER A 119 -8.59 7.12 -6.33
C SER A 119 -9.24 7.06 -7.71
N ARG A 120 -9.68 5.88 -8.14
CA ARG A 120 -10.37 5.71 -9.43
C ARG A 120 -11.71 6.46 -9.49
N GLU A 121 -12.53 6.38 -8.46
CA GLU A 121 -13.82 7.08 -8.42
C GLU A 121 -13.63 8.61 -8.38
N ILE A 122 -12.64 9.11 -7.64
CA ILE A 122 -12.27 10.53 -7.67
C ILE A 122 -11.80 10.93 -9.08
N LYS A 123 -10.98 10.12 -9.74
CA LYS A 123 -10.55 10.40 -11.12
C LYS A 123 -11.72 10.52 -12.08
N LYS A 124 -12.71 9.64 -11.99
CA LYS A 124 -13.93 9.70 -12.80
C LYS A 124 -14.70 11.00 -12.60
N LEU A 125 -14.81 11.43 -11.32
CA LEU A 125 -15.46 12.68 -10.97
C LEU A 125 -14.72 13.88 -11.57
N LEU A 126 -13.39 13.94 -11.37
CA LEU A 126 -12.53 15.00 -11.92
C LEU A 126 -12.63 15.07 -13.45
N VAL A 127 -12.57 13.95 -14.15
CA VAL A 127 -12.74 13.90 -15.62
C VAL A 127 -14.09 14.47 -16.04
N THR A 128 -15.16 14.15 -15.29
CA THR A 128 -16.49 14.63 -15.60
C THR A 128 -16.59 16.17 -15.53
N TYR A 129 -15.96 16.77 -14.52
CA TYR A 129 -15.94 18.23 -14.36
C TYR A 129 -14.95 18.89 -15.32
N LEU A 130 -13.76 18.34 -15.52
CA LEU A 130 -12.81 18.87 -16.50
C LEU A 130 -13.42 18.99 -17.89
N LYS A 131 -14.12 17.97 -18.36
CA LYS A 131 -14.82 18.01 -19.67
C LYS A 131 -15.84 19.12 -19.79
N LYS A 132 -16.35 19.66 -18.68
CA LYS A 132 -17.31 20.77 -18.66
C LYS A 132 -16.64 22.14 -18.54
N THR A 133 -15.44 22.21 -17.99
CA THR A 133 -14.81 23.47 -17.57
C THR A 133 -13.51 23.82 -18.32
N THR A 134 -12.98 22.88 -19.13
CA THR A 134 -11.77 23.11 -19.90
C THR A 134 -12.05 23.04 -21.41
N SER A 135 -11.23 23.77 -22.17
CA SER A 135 -11.16 23.65 -23.63
C SER A 135 -10.27 22.50 -24.12
N TYR A 136 -9.57 21.81 -23.20
CA TYR A 136 -8.76 20.65 -23.57
C TYR A 136 -9.65 19.45 -23.88
N ASP A 137 -9.20 18.62 -24.81
CA ASP A 137 -9.82 17.36 -25.19
C ASP A 137 -8.90 16.16 -24.94
N GLY A 138 -9.39 14.97 -25.15
CA GLY A 138 -8.64 13.71 -25.22
C GLY A 138 -7.43 13.61 -24.29
N ASP A 139 -6.24 13.72 -24.84
CA ASP A 139 -4.97 13.57 -24.11
C ASP A 139 -4.66 14.76 -23.21
N GLY A 140 -5.12 15.97 -23.54
CA GLY A 140 -5.00 17.12 -22.65
C GLY A 140 -5.73 16.91 -21.32
N VAL A 141 -6.97 16.41 -21.36
CA VAL A 141 -7.72 16.04 -20.15
C VAL A 141 -7.01 14.93 -19.36
N LYS A 142 -6.50 13.90 -20.04
CA LYS A 142 -5.77 12.81 -19.38
C LYS A 142 -4.53 13.30 -18.65
N ASN A 143 -3.75 14.18 -19.29
CA ASN A 143 -2.52 14.71 -18.69
C ASN A 143 -2.84 15.56 -17.44
N ILE A 144 -3.80 16.47 -17.53
CA ILE A 144 -4.17 17.34 -16.41
C ILE A 144 -4.71 16.51 -15.24
N VAL A 145 -5.67 15.62 -15.48
CA VAL A 145 -6.31 14.86 -14.42
C VAL A 145 -5.30 13.96 -13.68
N SER A 146 -4.24 13.52 -14.34
CA SER A 146 -3.24 12.65 -13.73
C SER A 146 -2.50 13.30 -12.55
N PHE A 147 -2.53 14.63 -12.42
CA PHE A 147 -1.90 15.40 -11.35
C PHE A 147 -2.89 16.11 -10.43
N MET A 148 -4.20 15.88 -10.58
CA MET A 148 -5.22 16.60 -9.79
C MET A 148 -5.50 16.00 -8.41
N LEU A 149 -4.97 14.83 -8.10
CA LEU A 149 -5.00 14.25 -6.77
C LEU A 149 -3.59 13.80 -6.40
N HIS A 150 -3.09 14.31 -5.28
CA HIS A 150 -1.74 14.06 -4.79
C HIS A 150 -1.77 13.20 -3.53
N ASP A 151 -0.83 12.27 -3.39
CA ASP A 151 -0.73 11.40 -2.22
C ASP A 151 0.23 12.01 -1.18
N PHE A 152 -0.31 12.34 -0.01
CA PHE A 152 0.41 12.76 1.20
C PHE A 152 0.20 11.76 2.35
N GLY A 153 -0.16 10.52 2.05
CA GLY A 153 -0.68 9.55 3.01
C GLY A 153 0.36 8.95 3.95
N PHE A 154 1.66 9.15 3.74
CA PHE A 154 2.70 8.51 4.54
C PHE A 154 2.52 8.74 6.04
N ARG A 155 2.29 9.97 6.46
CA ARG A 155 2.11 10.34 7.87
C ARG A 155 0.79 9.85 8.50
N GLY A 156 -0.17 9.43 7.67
CA GLY A 156 -1.52 9.03 8.12
C GLY A 156 -1.69 7.52 8.30
N VAL A 157 -0.72 6.71 7.93
CA VAL A 157 -0.78 5.24 8.03
C VAL A 157 0.12 4.70 9.15
N SER A 158 -0.03 3.41 9.48
CA SER A 158 0.57 2.80 10.65
C SER A 158 2.01 2.31 10.46
N SER A 159 2.48 2.18 9.23
CA SER A 159 3.83 1.69 8.92
C SER A 159 4.34 2.17 7.56
N VAL A 160 5.66 2.03 7.34
CA VAL A 160 6.29 2.31 6.03
C VAL A 160 5.71 1.41 4.95
N GLU A 161 5.48 0.14 5.25
CA GLU A 161 4.87 -0.84 4.33
C GLU A 161 3.44 -0.44 3.96
N SER A 162 2.64 0.00 4.93
CA SER A 162 1.29 0.51 4.64
C SER A 162 1.33 1.73 3.75
N SER A 163 2.28 2.66 3.95
CA SER A 163 2.46 3.82 3.09
C SER A 163 2.83 3.42 1.66
N ALA A 164 3.75 2.46 1.52
CA ALA A 164 4.19 1.95 0.24
C ALA A 164 3.05 1.28 -0.55
N ILE A 165 2.27 0.42 0.11
CA ILE A 165 1.12 -0.27 -0.48
C ILE A 165 0.03 0.73 -0.88
N GLY A 166 -0.29 1.69 -0.02
CA GLY A 166 -1.30 2.73 -0.30
C GLY A 166 -0.90 3.61 -1.48
N CYS A 167 0.35 4.09 -1.50
CA CYS A 167 0.88 4.86 -2.62
C CYS A 167 0.87 4.05 -3.93
N SER A 168 1.30 2.80 -3.89
CA SER A 168 1.29 1.94 -5.09
C SER A 168 -0.11 1.78 -5.67
N ALA A 169 -1.13 1.65 -4.83
CA ALA A 169 -2.53 1.61 -5.26
C ALA A 169 -3.02 2.96 -5.81
N HIS A 170 -2.56 4.08 -5.25
CA HIS A 170 -2.88 5.42 -5.74
C HIS A 170 -2.31 5.70 -7.12
N ILE A 171 -1.02 5.37 -7.35
CA ILE A 171 -0.33 5.65 -8.61
C ILE A 171 -0.83 4.83 -9.80
N VAL A 172 -1.66 3.82 -9.59
CA VAL A 172 -2.43 3.18 -10.68
C VAL A 172 -3.36 4.19 -11.39
N ASN A 173 -3.81 5.21 -10.69
CA ASN A 173 -4.76 6.19 -11.18
C ASN A 173 -4.16 7.58 -11.40
N PHE A 174 -3.24 8.03 -10.54
CA PHE A 174 -2.67 9.37 -10.54
C PHE A 174 -1.15 9.30 -10.54
N LEU A 175 -0.51 10.40 -10.94
CA LEU A 175 0.95 10.50 -11.02
C LEU A 175 1.55 11.42 -9.95
N GLY A 176 0.74 11.98 -9.04
CA GLY A 176 1.19 12.87 -7.99
C GLY A 176 1.36 12.15 -6.65
N THR A 177 2.57 12.16 -6.08
CA THR A 177 2.83 11.62 -4.75
C THR A 177 4.08 12.22 -4.12
N ASP A 178 4.05 12.37 -2.78
CA ASP A 178 5.22 12.63 -1.93
C ASP A 178 5.66 11.38 -1.15
N THR A 179 4.94 10.26 -1.34
CA THR A 179 5.17 9.01 -0.63
C THR A 179 6.21 8.15 -1.37
N VAL A 180 7.49 8.45 -1.17
CA VAL A 180 8.63 7.80 -1.86
C VAL A 180 8.64 6.28 -1.67
N SER A 181 8.17 5.78 -0.52
CA SER A 181 8.09 4.34 -0.24
C SER A 181 7.29 3.56 -1.28
N GLY A 182 6.28 4.17 -1.91
CA GLY A 182 5.52 3.53 -2.99
C GLY A 182 6.31 3.32 -4.27
N ILE A 183 7.22 4.24 -4.58
CA ILE A 183 8.13 4.11 -5.73
C ILE A 183 9.09 2.94 -5.51
N LEU A 184 9.67 2.84 -4.30
CA LEU A 184 10.57 1.74 -3.94
C LEU A 184 9.85 0.40 -4.01
N LEU A 185 8.62 0.30 -3.48
CA LEU A 185 7.81 -0.91 -3.56
C LEU A 185 7.56 -1.31 -5.03
N ALA A 186 7.26 -0.34 -5.89
CA ALA A 186 7.03 -0.63 -7.31
C ALA A 186 8.32 -1.14 -8.00
N GLN A 187 9.48 -0.59 -7.68
CA GLN A 187 10.76 -1.09 -8.18
C GLN A 187 11.02 -2.53 -7.72
N ASP A 188 10.82 -2.81 -6.44
CA ASP A 188 11.12 -4.11 -5.84
C ASP A 188 10.17 -5.23 -6.29
N TYR A 189 8.87 -4.94 -6.47
CA TYR A 189 7.85 -5.96 -6.71
C TYR A 189 7.30 -5.98 -8.13
N TYR A 190 7.37 -4.87 -8.87
CA TYR A 190 6.89 -4.79 -10.26
C TYR A 190 8.01 -4.68 -11.28
N ASN A 191 9.28 -4.81 -10.84
CA ASN A 191 10.47 -4.84 -11.71
C ASN A 191 10.52 -3.65 -12.68
N THR A 192 10.26 -2.45 -12.21
CA THR A 192 10.27 -1.26 -13.05
C THR A 192 11.32 -0.26 -12.59
N ASP A 193 12.18 0.17 -13.50
CA ASP A 193 13.12 1.27 -13.28
C ASP A 193 12.56 2.63 -13.73
N ASN A 194 11.34 2.65 -14.25
CA ASN A 194 10.69 3.88 -14.69
C ASN A 194 10.24 4.72 -13.49
N MET A 195 10.34 6.05 -13.61
CA MET A 195 9.70 6.96 -12.68
C MET A 195 8.18 6.89 -12.85
N LEU A 196 7.48 6.41 -11.83
CA LEU A 196 6.04 6.13 -11.88
C LEU A 196 5.19 7.29 -11.40
N ALA A 197 5.76 8.19 -10.59
CA ALA A 197 5.03 9.33 -10.05
C ALA A 197 5.96 10.50 -9.75
N PHE A 198 5.38 11.67 -9.53
CA PHE A 198 6.11 12.94 -9.44
C PHE A 198 5.58 13.78 -8.29
N SER A 199 6.42 14.71 -7.84
CA SER A 199 6.03 15.79 -6.93
C SER A 199 6.32 17.15 -7.57
N ILE A 200 5.77 18.20 -6.95
CA ILE A 200 5.99 19.60 -7.34
C ILE A 200 6.46 20.38 -6.11
N PRO A 201 7.09 21.54 -6.29
CA PRO A 201 7.33 22.45 -5.18
C PRO A 201 6.04 22.78 -4.46
N ALA A 202 6.02 22.58 -3.14
CA ALA A 202 4.85 22.86 -2.31
C ALA A 202 5.28 23.50 -0.99
N SER A 203 4.51 24.48 -0.50
CA SER A 203 4.72 25.02 0.84
C SER A 203 4.12 24.07 1.88
N GLU A 204 4.59 24.20 3.12
CA GLU A 204 4.15 23.42 4.28
C GLU A 204 3.46 24.36 5.27
N HIS A 205 2.41 23.90 5.98
CA HIS A 205 1.66 24.69 6.94
C HIS A 205 2.55 25.36 8.00
N SER A 206 3.49 24.61 8.56
CA SER A 206 4.43 25.13 9.57
C SER A 206 5.30 26.26 9.02
N THR A 207 5.67 26.20 7.75
CA THR A 207 6.44 27.25 7.09
C THR A 207 5.59 28.51 6.88
N ILE A 208 4.37 28.37 6.37
CA ILE A 208 3.46 29.51 6.18
C ILE A 208 3.11 30.16 7.53
N THR A 209 2.76 29.37 8.54
CA THR A 209 2.44 29.91 9.88
C THR A 209 3.62 30.61 10.53
N SER A 210 4.87 30.23 10.22
CA SER A 210 6.06 30.91 10.73
C SER A 210 6.20 32.36 10.22
N TRP A 211 5.60 32.68 9.08
CA TRP A 211 5.53 34.05 8.56
C TRP A 211 4.50 34.91 9.29
N THR A 212 3.60 34.31 10.04
CA THR A 212 2.45 34.90 10.73
C THR A 212 1.36 35.43 9.79
N GLU A 213 0.14 35.51 10.27
CA GLU A 213 -1.05 35.90 9.49
C GLU A 213 -0.88 37.18 8.64
N PRO A 214 -0.36 38.31 9.16
CA PRO A 214 -0.19 39.53 8.36
C PRO A 214 0.77 39.40 7.18
N PHE A 215 1.60 38.35 7.15
CA PHE A 215 2.61 38.13 6.14
C PHE A 215 2.38 36.88 5.28
N GLU A 216 1.20 36.26 5.39
CA GLU A 216 0.87 35.05 4.62
C GLU A 216 1.01 35.27 3.11
N VAL A 217 0.51 36.40 2.59
CA VAL A 217 0.65 36.75 1.16
C VAL A 217 2.12 36.81 0.76
N LYS A 218 3.00 37.38 1.61
CA LYS A 218 4.44 37.42 1.33
C LYS A 218 5.10 36.05 1.33
N ALA A 219 4.61 35.12 2.14
CA ALA A 219 5.09 33.75 2.09
C ALA A 219 4.73 33.08 0.75
N MET A 220 3.54 33.35 0.21
CA MET A 220 3.11 32.87 -1.10
C MET A 220 3.91 33.54 -2.23
N GLU A 221 4.11 34.87 -2.16
CA GLU A 221 4.98 35.60 -3.10
C GLU A 221 6.39 35.00 -3.13
N ASN A 222 6.97 34.71 -1.96
CA ASN A 222 8.28 34.05 -1.87
C ASN A 222 8.31 32.68 -2.56
N MET A 223 7.25 31.87 -2.45
CA MET A 223 7.16 30.61 -3.19
C MET A 223 7.21 30.83 -4.70
N LEU A 224 6.46 31.81 -5.20
CA LEU A 224 6.43 32.13 -6.64
C LEU A 224 7.75 32.72 -7.13
N ASP A 225 8.44 33.52 -6.31
CA ASP A 225 9.77 34.06 -6.64
C ASP A 225 10.83 32.95 -6.70
N GLN A 226 10.76 31.96 -5.81
CA GLN A 226 11.70 30.83 -5.82
C GLN A 226 11.42 29.83 -6.97
N TYR A 227 10.16 29.69 -7.36
CA TYR A 227 9.72 28.77 -8.40
C TYR A 227 8.88 29.49 -9.47
N PRO A 228 9.52 30.36 -10.30
CA PRO A 228 8.80 31.26 -11.20
C PRO A 228 8.17 30.56 -12.41
N THR A 229 8.42 29.26 -12.61
CA THR A 229 7.91 28.50 -13.75
C THR A 229 7.44 27.12 -13.30
N GLY A 230 6.44 26.58 -13.98
CA GLY A 230 5.87 25.25 -13.68
C GLY A 230 4.71 25.32 -12.68
N LEU A 231 4.43 24.18 -12.06
CA LEU A 231 3.39 24.07 -11.04
C LEU A 231 3.99 24.29 -9.65
N VAL A 232 3.34 25.13 -8.86
CA VAL A 232 3.68 25.38 -7.46
C VAL A 232 2.40 25.28 -6.64
N ALA A 233 2.46 24.59 -5.50
CA ALA A 233 1.36 24.51 -4.55
C ALA A 233 1.67 25.40 -3.34
N CYS A 234 0.78 26.36 -3.05
CA CYS A 234 0.83 27.18 -1.84
C CYS A 234 -0.28 26.79 -0.89
N VAL A 235 0.09 26.42 0.34
CA VAL A 235 -0.87 26.21 1.42
C VAL A 235 -1.56 27.55 1.72
N SER A 236 -2.87 27.59 1.65
CA SER A 236 -3.68 28.82 1.81
C SER A 236 -4.75 28.71 2.90
N ASP A 237 -4.72 27.65 3.70
CA ASP A 237 -5.63 27.40 4.81
C ASP A 237 -4.93 27.41 6.18
N SER A 238 -3.76 28.06 6.26
CA SER A 238 -2.98 28.15 7.51
C SER A 238 -3.67 29.02 8.58
N PHE A 239 -4.41 30.02 8.16
CA PHE A 239 -5.15 30.94 9.03
C PHE A 239 -6.64 30.95 8.66
N ASP A 240 -6.99 31.55 7.54
CA ASP A 240 -8.36 31.59 7.03
C ASP A 240 -8.32 31.53 5.50
N ILE A 241 -9.11 30.63 4.90
CA ILE A 241 -9.17 30.49 3.43
C ILE A 241 -10.32 31.28 2.81
N ILE A 242 -11.23 31.87 3.62
CA ILE A 242 -12.42 32.58 3.16
C ILE A 242 -12.27 34.08 3.37
#